data_fed5222aed5e7c1134f7131705431b72
#
_entry.id   fed5222aed5e7c1134f7131705431b72
#
_cell.length_a   1.000
_cell.length_b   1.000
_cell.length_c   1.000
_cell.angle_alpha   90.00
_cell.angle_beta   90.00
_cell.angle_gamma   90.00
#
_symmetry.space_group_name_H-M   'P 1'
#
loop_
_entity.id
_entity.type
_entity.pdbx_description
1 polymer ?
#
loop_
_entity_poly.entity_id
_entity_poly.type
_entity_poly.pdbx_seq_one_letter_code
_entity_poly.pdbx_strand_id
1 'polypeptide(L)'
;LVDPAGKEELTEEIWDKVFAVNVKGQFLCAQAAARQMLASGKGGVLINMSSESVLEGSEGQSVYAATKAANQNMTRSWAKELGDQGIRIVGVAPGIMETTGMRSESYEASLAYTRGISVEDLRAKYGSTSSIPLGRSGKLSEVADLVVFLVSERASYLHGTTINLSGGKSRG
;
A
#
# COMPACT_ATOMS: atom_id res chain seq x y z
N LEU A 1 6.57 9.14 -16.06
CA LEU A 1 5.80 8.83 -17.24
C LEU A 1 6.71 8.75 -18.47
N VAL A 2 7.44 9.78 -18.75
CA VAL A 2 8.51 9.82 -19.74
C VAL A 2 9.82 10.21 -19.08
N ASP A 3 10.94 9.68 -19.57
CA ASP A 3 12.26 10.08 -19.08
C ASP A 3 12.72 11.37 -19.81
N PRO A 4 12.84 12.51 -19.12
CA PRO A 4 13.31 13.75 -19.75
C PRO A 4 14.74 13.65 -20.30
N ALA A 5 15.55 12.73 -19.77
CA ALA A 5 16.91 12.47 -20.23
C ALA A 5 16.96 11.46 -21.39
N GLY A 6 15.82 10.84 -21.77
CA GLY A 6 15.70 9.88 -22.86
C GLY A 6 16.50 8.59 -22.67
N LYS A 7 16.82 8.22 -21.43
CA LYS A 7 17.65 7.05 -21.12
C LYS A 7 16.83 5.83 -20.77
N GLU A 8 15.80 6.00 -19.96
CA GLU A 8 14.93 4.91 -19.53
C GLU A 8 13.49 5.40 -19.37
N GLU A 9 12.56 4.71 -19.98
CA GLU A 9 11.13 4.90 -19.77
C GLU A 9 10.55 3.67 -19.05
N LEU A 10 9.44 3.86 -18.34
CA LEU A 10 8.69 2.75 -17.78
C LEU A 10 8.14 1.91 -18.93
N THR A 11 8.67 0.71 -19.11
CA THR A 11 8.25 -0.20 -20.16
C THR A 11 6.90 -0.86 -19.85
N GLU A 12 6.20 -1.30 -20.89
CA GLU A 12 4.96 -2.07 -20.77
C GLU A 12 5.18 -3.35 -19.96
N GLU A 13 6.33 -4.00 -20.11
CA GLU A 13 6.70 -5.20 -19.33
C GLU A 13 6.76 -4.91 -17.81
N ILE A 14 7.35 -3.79 -17.42
CA ILE A 14 7.40 -3.38 -16.00
C ILE A 14 5.99 -3.05 -15.51
N TRP A 15 5.19 -2.34 -16.31
CA TRP A 15 3.79 -2.08 -16.01
C TRP A 15 3.03 -3.37 -15.73
N ASP A 16 3.07 -4.32 -16.66
CA ASP A 16 2.36 -5.59 -16.55
C ASP A 16 2.80 -6.38 -15.33
N LYS A 17 4.10 -6.44 -15.06
CA LYS A 17 4.65 -7.13 -13.90
C LYS A 17 4.16 -6.52 -12.58
N VAL A 18 4.16 -5.19 -12.46
CA VAL A 18 3.71 -4.50 -11.25
C VAL A 18 2.21 -4.72 -11.03
N PHE A 19 1.40 -4.63 -12.08
CA PHE A 19 -0.04 -4.91 -12.00
C PHE A 19 -0.33 -6.39 -11.72
N ALA A 20 0.41 -7.31 -12.35
CA ALA A 20 0.26 -8.74 -12.11
C ALA A 20 0.50 -9.09 -10.64
N VAL A 21 1.53 -8.53 -10.02
CA VAL A 21 1.87 -8.79 -8.61
C VAL A 21 0.91 -8.05 -7.67
N ASN A 22 0.81 -6.73 -7.81
CA ASN A 22 0.15 -5.89 -6.81
C ASN A 22 -1.38 -5.89 -6.90
N VAL A 23 -1.95 -6.12 -8.09
CA VAL A 23 -3.40 -6.09 -8.30
C VAL A 23 -3.94 -7.51 -8.48
N LYS A 24 -3.50 -8.20 -9.53
CA LYS A 24 -3.98 -9.55 -9.83
C LYS A 24 -3.61 -10.55 -8.72
N GLY A 25 -2.38 -10.49 -8.21
CA GLY A 25 -1.95 -11.33 -7.08
C GLY A 25 -2.80 -11.11 -5.83
N GLN A 26 -3.05 -9.86 -5.46
CA GLN A 26 -3.92 -9.54 -4.32
C GLN A 26 -5.36 -10.04 -4.55
N PHE A 27 -5.91 -9.84 -5.75
CA PHE A 27 -7.24 -10.34 -6.11
C PHE A 27 -7.31 -11.87 -5.95
N LEU A 28 -6.36 -12.61 -6.49
CA LEU A 28 -6.35 -14.07 -6.42
C LEU A 28 -6.24 -14.59 -4.98
N CYS A 29 -5.39 -13.96 -4.16
CA CYS A 29 -5.26 -14.31 -2.75
C CYS A 29 -6.57 -14.02 -1.98
N ALA A 30 -7.16 -12.85 -2.19
CA ALA A 30 -8.43 -12.47 -1.55
C ALA A 30 -9.57 -13.40 -1.98
N GLN A 31 -9.66 -13.76 -3.27
CA GLN A 31 -10.65 -14.69 -3.79
C GLN A 31 -10.50 -16.08 -3.14
N ALA A 32 -9.28 -16.59 -3.04
CA ALA A 32 -9.02 -17.88 -2.40
C ALA A 32 -9.40 -17.86 -0.91
N ALA A 33 -9.01 -16.80 -0.19
CA ALA A 33 -9.36 -16.64 1.21
C ALA A 33 -10.88 -16.51 1.44
N ALA A 34 -11.55 -15.68 0.63
CA ALA A 34 -13.01 -15.51 0.71
C ALA A 34 -13.76 -16.83 0.48
N ARG A 35 -13.34 -17.65 -0.50
CA ARG A 35 -13.91 -18.99 -0.71
C ARG A 35 -13.81 -19.86 0.53
N GLN A 36 -12.68 -19.85 1.22
CA GLN A 36 -12.48 -20.65 2.45
C GLN A 36 -13.33 -20.10 3.61
N MET A 37 -13.43 -18.78 3.75
CA MET A 37 -14.26 -18.14 4.76
C MET A 37 -15.75 -18.47 4.55
N LEU A 38 -16.24 -18.37 3.32
CA LEU A 38 -17.61 -18.74 2.95
C LEU A 38 -17.89 -20.23 3.20
N ALA A 39 -17.00 -21.11 2.78
CA ALA A 39 -17.14 -22.55 2.98
C ALA A 39 -17.17 -22.95 4.45
N SER A 40 -16.43 -22.23 5.30
CA SER A 40 -16.43 -22.47 6.75
C SER A 40 -17.69 -21.98 7.48
N GLY A 41 -18.42 -21.02 6.90
CA GLY A 41 -19.55 -20.34 7.52
C GLY A 41 -19.20 -19.49 8.76
N LYS A 42 -17.90 -19.28 9.05
CA LYS A 42 -17.44 -18.56 10.24
C LYS A 42 -17.18 -17.08 9.98
N GLY A 43 -17.35 -16.64 8.71
CA GLY A 43 -16.91 -15.29 8.32
C GLY A 43 -15.40 -15.12 8.37
N GLY A 44 -14.94 -13.88 8.47
CA GLY A 44 -13.50 -13.58 8.54
C GLY A 44 -13.17 -12.11 8.28
N VAL A 45 -11.89 -11.82 8.18
CA VAL A 45 -11.38 -10.47 7.88
C VAL A 45 -10.32 -10.54 6.79
N LEU A 46 -10.48 -9.72 5.76
CA LEU A 46 -9.46 -9.49 4.73
C LEU A 46 -8.84 -8.10 4.94
N ILE A 47 -7.52 -8.07 5.07
CA ILE A 47 -6.76 -6.81 5.17
C ILE A 47 -6.04 -6.55 3.85
N ASN A 48 -6.41 -5.47 3.17
CA ASN A 48 -5.78 -5.04 1.94
C ASN A 48 -4.69 -4.00 2.22
N MET A 49 -3.46 -4.29 1.79
CA MET A 49 -2.34 -3.36 1.95
C MET A 49 -2.30 -2.36 0.79
N SER A 50 -2.73 -1.12 1.07
CA SER A 50 -2.61 0.03 0.18
C SER A 50 -1.30 0.80 0.44
N SER A 51 -1.30 2.09 0.21
CA SER A 51 -0.17 3.00 0.48
C SER A 51 -0.68 4.44 0.57
N GLU A 52 0.00 5.30 1.32
CA GLU A 52 -0.27 6.75 1.31
C GLU A 52 -0.09 7.38 -0.08
N SER A 53 0.74 6.77 -0.96
CA SER A 53 0.93 7.25 -2.33
C SER A 53 -0.35 7.34 -3.16
N VAL A 54 -1.43 6.67 -2.73
CA VAL A 54 -2.76 6.79 -3.35
C VAL A 54 -3.37 8.17 -3.09
N LEU A 55 -3.06 8.78 -1.96
CA LEU A 55 -3.68 10.03 -1.49
C LEU A 55 -2.96 11.26 -2.03
N GLU A 56 -1.63 11.18 -2.18
CA GLU A 56 -0.80 12.32 -2.59
C GLU A 56 -0.17 12.15 -3.97
N GLY A 57 -0.16 10.94 -4.51
CA GLY A 57 0.73 10.57 -5.60
C GLY A 57 2.17 10.42 -5.11
N SER A 58 3.06 9.98 -5.99
CA SER A 58 4.48 9.87 -5.68
C SER A 58 5.27 9.97 -6.97
N GLU A 59 6.16 10.95 -7.04
CA GLU A 59 7.05 11.13 -8.17
C GLU A 59 7.89 9.87 -8.39
N GLY A 60 7.96 9.42 -9.65
CA GLY A 60 8.66 8.20 -10.04
C GLY A 60 7.94 6.90 -9.69
N GLN A 61 6.73 6.94 -9.11
CA GLN A 61 5.99 5.76 -8.66
C GLN A 61 4.54 5.70 -9.19
N SER A 62 4.26 6.33 -10.34
CA SER A 62 2.89 6.42 -10.88
C SER A 62 2.20 5.06 -11.01
N VAL A 63 2.90 4.05 -11.53
CA VAL A 63 2.36 2.69 -11.70
C VAL A 63 2.12 2.02 -10.35
N TYR A 64 3.07 2.13 -9.42
CA TYR A 64 2.89 1.62 -8.07
C TYR A 64 1.68 2.26 -7.38
N ALA A 65 1.57 3.59 -7.41
CA ALA A 65 0.44 4.30 -6.82
C ALA A 65 -0.89 3.88 -7.46
N ALA A 66 -0.93 3.71 -8.79
CA ALA A 66 -2.11 3.20 -9.50
C ALA A 66 -2.54 1.80 -9.02
N THR A 67 -1.57 0.89 -8.81
CA THR A 67 -1.89 -0.45 -8.28
C THR A 67 -2.43 -0.39 -6.86
N LYS A 68 -1.92 0.51 -6.03
CA LYS A 68 -2.40 0.69 -4.65
C LYS A 68 -3.76 1.38 -4.59
N ALA A 69 -4.07 2.26 -5.56
CA ALA A 69 -5.41 2.83 -5.74
C ALA A 69 -6.43 1.75 -6.15
N ALA A 70 -6.04 0.83 -7.04
CA ALA A 70 -6.87 -0.33 -7.38
C ALA A 70 -7.20 -1.17 -6.14
N ASN A 71 -6.21 -1.46 -5.30
CA ASN A 71 -6.40 -2.20 -4.06
C ASN A 71 -7.35 -1.50 -3.09
N GLN A 72 -7.25 -0.17 -2.98
CA GLN A 72 -8.15 0.62 -2.16
C GLN A 72 -9.60 0.59 -2.68
N ASN A 73 -9.78 0.62 -4.00
CA ASN A 73 -11.11 0.52 -4.59
C ASN A 73 -11.70 -0.89 -4.43
N MET A 74 -10.89 -1.95 -4.64
CA MET A 74 -11.30 -3.33 -4.39
C MET A 74 -11.75 -3.55 -2.94
N THR A 75 -11.12 -2.89 -1.97
CA THR A 75 -11.55 -2.90 -0.56
C THR A 75 -13.01 -2.44 -0.42
N ARG A 76 -13.40 -1.37 -1.10
CA ARG A 76 -14.77 -0.83 -1.05
C ARG A 76 -15.77 -1.73 -1.76
N SER A 77 -15.39 -2.30 -2.91
CA SER A 77 -16.25 -3.18 -3.71
C SER A 77 -16.51 -4.50 -2.97
N TRP A 78 -15.44 -5.17 -2.54
CA TRP A 78 -15.55 -6.45 -1.82
C TRP A 78 -16.28 -6.32 -0.49
N ALA A 79 -16.16 -5.18 0.16
CA ALA A 79 -16.93 -4.91 1.37
C ALA A 79 -18.45 -4.97 1.10
N LYS A 80 -18.90 -4.43 -0.02
CA LYS A 80 -20.33 -4.50 -0.42
C LYS A 80 -20.77 -5.89 -0.87
N GLU A 81 -19.83 -6.65 -1.46
CA GLU A 81 -20.10 -7.99 -1.97
C GLU A 81 -20.16 -9.06 -0.87
N LEU A 82 -19.38 -8.90 0.20
CA LEU A 82 -19.12 -9.97 1.17
C LEU A 82 -19.55 -9.63 2.61
N GLY A 83 -19.99 -8.39 2.86
CA GLY A 83 -20.32 -7.95 4.22
C GLY A 83 -21.47 -8.70 4.86
N ASP A 84 -22.52 -9.01 4.09
CA ASP A 84 -23.69 -9.79 4.53
C ASP A 84 -23.35 -11.28 4.76
N GLN A 85 -22.19 -11.73 4.28
CA GLN A 85 -21.66 -13.07 4.50
C GLN A 85 -20.74 -13.15 5.75
N GLY A 86 -20.70 -12.07 6.54
CA GLY A 86 -19.86 -12.02 7.75
C GLY A 86 -18.37 -11.86 7.47
N ILE A 87 -17.98 -11.44 6.26
CA ILE A 87 -16.57 -11.20 5.89
C ILE A 87 -16.31 -9.70 5.85
N ARG A 88 -15.46 -9.20 6.76
CA ARG A 88 -15.04 -7.81 6.80
C ARG A 88 -13.84 -7.56 5.90
N ILE A 89 -13.87 -6.46 5.17
CA ILE A 89 -12.77 -6.02 4.30
C ILE A 89 -12.31 -4.65 4.79
N VAL A 90 -11.03 -4.52 5.11
CA VAL A 90 -10.44 -3.26 5.58
C VAL A 90 -9.10 -3.03 4.88
N GLY A 91 -8.83 -1.80 4.50
CA GLY A 91 -7.55 -1.39 3.94
C GLY A 91 -6.65 -0.76 4.99
N VAL A 92 -5.34 -0.90 4.80
CA VAL A 92 -4.30 -0.16 5.53
C VAL A 92 -3.42 0.54 4.50
N ALA A 93 -3.20 1.84 4.69
CA ALA A 93 -2.35 2.67 3.84
C ALA A 93 -1.17 3.21 4.66
N PRO A 94 -0.07 2.46 4.77
CA PRO A 94 1.13 2.94 5.46
C PRO A 94 1.77 4.10 4.70
N GLY A 95 2.31 5.05 5.47
CA GLY A 95 3.17 6.11 4.98
C GLY A 95 4.64 5.72 4.97
N ILE A 96 5.50 6.68 5.30
CA ILE A 96 6.94 6.45 5.41
C ILE A 96 7.21 5.63 6.68
N MET A 97 7.68 4.40 6.46
CA MET A 97 8.08 3.49 7.53
C MET A 97 9.59 3.45 7.69
N GLU A 98 10.07 2.96 8.84
CA GLU A 98 11.47 2.63 9.04
C GLU A 98 11.98 1.66 7.96
N THR A 99 13.30 1.54 7.83
CA THR A 99 13.92 0.76 6.76
C THR A 99 13.43 -0.69 6.75
N THR A 100 12.98 -1.14 5.58
CA THR A 100 12.55 -2.52 5.31
C THR A 100 13.45 -3.14 4.25
N GLY A 101 13.48 -4.47 4.17
CA GLY A 101 14.18 -5.20 3.10
C GLY A 101 13.66 -4.93 1.68
N MET A 102 12.53 -4.22 1.53
CA MET A 102 12.04 -3.75 0.23
C MET A 102 12.86 -2.58 -0.34
N ARG A 103 13.62 -1.87 0.49
CA ARG A 103 14.51 -0.80 0.06
C ARG A 103 15.88 -1.37 -0.31
N SER A 104 15.94 -2.14 -1.40
CA SER A 104 17.19 -2.64 -1.96
C SER A 104 18.01 -1.50 -2.60
N GLU A 105 19.32 -1.69 -2.75
CA GLU A 105 20.19 -0.72 -3.44
C GLU A 105 19.71 -0.43 -4.86
N SER A 106 19.26 -1.47 -5.60
CA SER A 106 18.71 -1.30 -6.95
C SER A 106 17.42 -0.50 -6.96
N TYR A 107 16.55 -0.69 -5.97
CA TYR A 107 15.34 0.13 -5.81
C TYR A 107 15.69 1.60 -5.53
N GLU A 108 16.62 1.86 -4.60
CA GLU A 108 17.04 3.22 -4.26
C GLU A 108 17.73 3.91 -5.45
N ALA A 109 18.57 3.20 -6.20
CA ALA A 109 19.22 3.72 -7.40
C ALA A 109 18.21 4.11 -8.48
N SER A 110 17.24 3.23 -8.78
CA SER A 110 16.18 3.49 -9.75
C SER A 110 15.31 4.69 -9.34
N LEU A 111 14.96 4.78 -8.07
CA LEU A 111 14.12 5.88 -7.58
C LEU A 111 14.88 7.21 -7.54
N ALA A 112 16.16 7.21 -7.16
CA ALA A 112 17.02 8.38 -7.20
C ALA A 112 17.20 8.89 -8.64
N TYR A 113 17.44 7.97 -9.58
CA TYR A 113 17.52 8.29 -11.01
C TYR A 113 16.23 8.97 -11.51
N THR A 114 15.06 8.36 -11.24
CA THR A 114 13.77 8.90 -11.67
C THR A 114 13.49 10.31 -11.11
N ARG A 115 14.02 10.61 -9.94
CA ARG A 115 13.88 11.92 -9.28
C ARG A 115 14.99 12.91 -9.61
N GLY A 116 15.96 12.53 -10.44
CA GLY A 116 17.10 13.36 -10.80
C GLY A 116 17.97 13.78 -9.62
N ILE A 117 18.10 12.93 -8.61
CA ILE A 117 18.90 13.18 -7.38
C ILE A 117 19.89 12.04 -7.14
N SER A 118 20.86 12.26 -6.26
CA SER A 118 21.77 11.19 -5.83
C SER A 118 21.07 10.18 -4.89
N VAL A 119 21.64 8.98 -4.74
CA VAL A 119 21.15 8.00 -3.74
C VAL A 119 21.35 8.55 -2.32
N GLU A 120 22.41 9.30 -2.08
CA GLU A 120 22.67 9.99 -0.81
C GLU A 120 21.57 11.01 -0.49
N ASP A 121 21.18 11.84 -1.46
CA ASP A 121 20.09 12.79 -1.29
C ASP A 121 18.74 12.09 -1.08
N LEU A 122 18.51 10.97 -1.79
CA LEU A 122 17.33 10.16 -1.58
C LEU A 122 17.27 9.63 -0.14
N ARG A 123 18.37 9.07 0.36
CA ARG A 123 18.49 8.57 1.74
C ARG A 123 18.32 9.69 2.77
N ALA A 124 18.91 10.85 2.52
CA ALA A 124 18.74 12.03 3.37
C ALA A 124 17.30 12.50 3.42
N LYS A 125 16.59 12.52 2.27
CA LYS A 125 15.15 12.84 2.21
C LYS A 125 14.29 11.83 2.98
N TYR A 126 14.59 10.54 2.90
CA TYR A 126 13.92 9.51 3.70
C TYR A 126 14.24 9.61 5.19
N GLY A 127 15.45 10.03 5.53
CA GLY A 127 15.84 10.33 6.92
C GLY A 127 15.21 11.63 7.44
N SER A 128 14.84 12.55 6.53
CA SER A 128 14.15 13.78 6.90
C SER A 128 12.69 13.48 7.24
N THR A 129 12.31 13.80 8.45
CA THR A 129 10.92 13.65 8.93
C THR A 129 10.14 14.96 8.85
N SER A 130 10.70 16.00 8.19
CA SER A 130 10.12 17.34 8.10
C SER A 130 8.73 17.37 7.45
N SER A 131 8.42 16.41 6.56
CA SER A 131 7.10 16.25 5.95
C SER A 131 6.11 15.44 6.79
N ILE A 132 6.55 14.87 7.92
CA ILE A 132 5.71 14.04 8.79
C ILE A 132 5.39 14.82 10.05
N PRO A 133 4.15 15.24 10.29
CA PRO A 133 3.77 16.03 11.47
C PRO A 133 4.18 15.40 12.81
N LEU A 134 4.19 14.04 12.93
CA LEU A 134 4.69 13.35 14.12
C LEU A 134 6.23 13.41 14.27
N GLY A 135 6.97 14.01 13.33
CA GLY A 135 8.42 14.20 13.41
C GLY A 135 9.24 12.91 13.32
N ARG A 136 8.66 11.80 12.92
CA ARG A 136 9.36 10.51 12.77
C ARG A 136 8.71 9.61 11.73
N SER A 137 9.47 8.67 11.20
CA SER A 137 8.92 7.54 10.43
C SER A 137 8.11 6.61 11.33
N GLY A 138 7.15 5.92 10.75
CA GLY A 138 6.39 4.85 11.44
C GLY A 138 7.27 3.62 11.69
N LYS A 139 6.99 2.90 12.76
CA LYS A 139 7.61 1.60 13.06
C LYS A 139 6.82 0.49 12.39
N LEU A 140 7.49 -0.59 12.01
CA LEU A 140 6.80 -1.76 11.45
C LEU A 140 5.82 -2.38 12.45
N SER A 141 6.15 -2.32 13.75
CA SER A 141 5.24 -2.76 14.81
C SER A 141 3.94 -1.98 14.85
N GLU A 142 3.93 -0.68 14.51
CA GLU A 142 2.71 0.13 14.49
C GLU A 142 1.75 -0.31 13.37
N VAL A 143 2.29 -0.82 12.25
CA VAL A 143 1.46 -1.45 11.20
C VAL A 143 0.90 -2.79 11.72
N ALA A 144 1.74 -3.60 12.37
CA ALA A 144 1.31 -4.88 12.93
C ALA A 144 0.23 -4.70 14.01
N ASP A 145 0.40 -3.75 14.92
CA ASP A 145 -0.57 -3.44 15.99
C ASP A 145 -1.91 -3.01 15.41
N LEU A 146 -1.89 -2.18 14.35
CA LEU A 146 -3.11 -1.81 13.63
C LEU A 146 -3.78 -3.04 13.00
N VAL A 147 -3.03 -3.91 12.35
CA VAL A 147 -3.58 -5.14 11.74
C VAL A 147 -4.18 -6.04 12.82
N VAL A 148 -3.50 -6.24 13.94
CA VAL A 148 -4.03 -7.03 15.08
C VAL A 148 -5.34 -6.43 15.61
N PHE A 149 -5.41 -5.11 15.75
CA PHE A 149 -6.65 -4.43 16.12
C PHE A 149 -7.76 -4.67 15.09
N LEU A 150 -7.45 -4.50 13.79
CA LEU A 150 -8.42 -4.63 12.71
C LEU A 150 -8.99 -6.04 12.55
N VAL A 151 -8.22 -7.08 12.85
CA VAL A 151 -8.74 -8.47 12.80
C VAL A 151 -9.53 -8.86 14.05
N SER A 152 -9.50 -8.05 15.11
CA SER A 152 -10.22 -8.32 16.34
C SER A 152 -11.69 -7.89 16.28
N GLU A 153 -12.48 -8.37 17.24
CA GLU A 153 -13.89 -7.96 17.44
C GLU A 153 -14.02 -6.46 17.81
N ARG A 154 -12.97 -5.85 18.34
CA ARG A 154 -12.94 -4.41 18.66
C ARG A 154 -13.10 -3.52 17.44
N ALA A 155 -12.78 -4.03 16.26
CA ALA A 155 -12.93 -3.36 14.97
C ALA A 155 -14.16 -3.82 14.17
N SER A 156 -15.14 -4.46 14.82
CA SER A 156 -16.28 -5.13 14.17
C SER A 156 -17.10 -4.22 13.24
N TYR A 157 -17.12 -2.91 13.47
CA TYR A 157 -17.83 -1.95 12.62
C TYR A 157 -16.94 -1.25 11.58
N LEU A 158 -15.63 -1.57 11.54
CA LEU A 158 -14.73 -1.07 10.50
C LEU A 158 -14.80 -1.97 9.26
N HIS A 159 -15.36 -1.44 8.17
CA HIS A 159 -15.64 -2.19 6.96
C HIS A 159 -15.64 -1.27 5.74
N GLY A 160 -15.05 -1.69 4.62
CA GLY A 160 -15.02 -0.94 3.37
C GLY A 160 -14.19 0.35 3.40
N THR A 161 -13.45 0.58 4.46
CA THR A 161 -12.59 1.75 4.64
C THR A 161 -11.11 1.39 4.55
N THR A 162 -10.27 2.38 4.27
CA THR A 162 -8.82 2.25 4.32
C THR A 162 -8.29 3.20 5.39
N ILE A 163 -7.57 2.66 6.36
CA ILE A 163 -6.97 3.44 7.44
C ILE A 163 -5.62 3.99 6.97
N ASN A 164 -5.49 5.31 6.99
CA ASN A 164 -4.24 5.99 6.71
C ASN A 164 -3.34 5.98 7.94
N LEU A 165 -2.15 5.38 7.81
CA LEU A 165 -1.14 5.26 8.88
C LEU A 165 0.13 6.00 8.43
N SER A 166 0.09 7.34 8.37
CA SER A 166 1.13 8.18 7.78
C SER A 166 1.78 9.19 8.73
N GLY A 167 1.44 9.17 10.02
CA GLY A 167 1.93 10.18 10.96
C GLY A 167 1.43 11.61 10.66
N GLY A 168 0.33 11.72 9.91
CA GLY A 168 -0.27 12.99 9.48
C GLY A 168 0.31 13.56 8.18
N LYS A 169 1.24 12.85 7.53
CA LYS A 169 1.87 13.30 6.27
C LYS A 169 0.85 13.45 5.14
N SER A 170 -0.01 12.47 4.98
CA SER A 170 -1.08 12.51 3.98
C SER A 170 -2.44 12.65 4.65
N ARG A 171 -3.37 13.30 3.93
CA ARG A 171 -4.76 13.45 4.36
C ARG A 171 -5.61 12.43 3.61
N GLY A 172 -6.30 11.59 4.34
CA GLY A 172 -7.23 10.60 3.81
C GLY A 172 -8.65 11.08 3.80
#